data_2d066bf0ace82e0b721fd8a6f89b9896
#
_entry.id   2d066bf0ace82e0b721fd8a6f89b9896
#
_cell.length_a   1.000
_cell.length_b   1.000
_cell.length_c   1.000
_cell.angle_alpha   90.00
_cell.angle_beta   90.00
_cell.angle_gamma   90.00
#
_symmetry.space_group_name_H-M   'P 1'
#
loop_
_entity.id
_entity.type
_entity.pdbx_description
1 polymer ?
#
loop_
_entity_poly.entity_id
_entity_poly.type
_entity_poly.pdbx_seq_one_letter_code
_entity_poly.pdbx_strand_id
1 'polypeptide(L)'
;MNLFLELRRHGKLAEKRHPMYEKSKFGKFWMYFMSVFWAGYLIFFGTTFACAFDGGAKEAYHVMNSGLIFILALDFLLRLPFLKTPTQEVKPYLLLPIKRSRLIDFLLLRSGLNSFNLLWLFLFVPFAIITVTKFYGIGGVLTYCIGIWLLIVFNNYWY
;
A
#
# COMPACT_ATOMS: atom_id res chain seq x y z
N MET A 1 -7.17 15.30 24.84
CA MET A 1 -8.04 14.70 23.82
C MET A 1 -7.25 14.56 22.54
N ASN A 2 -7.01 13.32 22.06
CA ASN A 2 -6.10 13.10 20.92
C ASN A 2 -6.85 13.38 19.60
N LEU A 3 -6.62 14.58 19.03
CA LEU A 3 -7.16 15.05 17.77
C LEU A 3 -7.04 13.99 16.64
N PHE A 4 -5.91 13.27 16.59
CA PHE A 4 -5.66 12.20 15.62
C PHE A 4 -6.68 11.04 15.73
N LEU A 5 -7.03 10.64 16.94
CA LEU A 5 -8.01 9.57 17.17
C LEU A 5 -9.42 9.98 16.72
N GLU A 6 -9.79 11.22 16.98
CA GLU A 6 -11.09 11.75 16.55
C GLU A 6 -11.18 11.88 15.04
N LEU A 7 -10.19 12.48 14.39
CA LEU A 7 -10.13 12.57 12.93
C LEU A 7 -10.17 11.18 12.26
N ARG A 8 -9.47 10.19 12.84
CA ARG A 8 -9.51 8.80 12.37
C ARG A 8 -10.89 8.17 12.54
N ARG A 9 -11.57 8.45 13.66
CA ARG A 9 -12.93 7.97 13.92
C ARG A 9 -13.94 8.57 12.95
N HIS A 10 -13.86 9.87 12.69
CA HIS A 10 -14.71 10.55 11.72
C HIS A 10 -14.46 10.06 10.29
N GLY A 11 -13.21 9.84 9.89
CA GLY A 11 -12.87 9.25 8.59
C GLY A 11 -13.49 7.86 8.40
N LYS A 12 -13.38 6.98 9.40
CA LYS A 12 -14.01 5.65 9.36
C LYS A 12 -15.55 5.71 9.31
N LEU A 13 -16.17 6.67 9.99
CA LEU A 13 -17.61 6.86 9.93
C LEU A 13 -18.07 7.38 8.55
N ALA A 14 -17.30 8.26 7.94
CA ALA A 14 -17.56 8.76 6.59
C ALA A 14 -17.45 7.63 5.55
N GLU A 15 -16.42 6.78 5.66
CA GLU A 15 -16.28 5.59 4.81
C GLU A 15 -17.48 4.63 4.95
N LYS A 16 -17.92 4.35 6.17
CA LYS A 16 -19.09 3.47 6.42
C LYS A 16 -20.39 4.00 5.84
N ARG A 17 -20.54 5.32 5.74
CA ARG A 17 -21.74 6.00 5.18
C ARG A 17 -21.66 6.20 3.67
N HIS A 18 -20.60 5.73 3.02
CA HIS A 18 -20.49 5.85 1.57
C HIS A 18 -21.59 5.01 0.90
N PRO A 19 -22.35 5.56 -0.07
CA PRO A 19 -23.50 4.88 -0.67
C PRO A 19 -23.20 3.53 -1.30
N MET A 20 -21.96 3.27 -1.72
CA MET A 20 -21.53 1.95 -2.18
C MET A 20 -21.53 0.89 -1.07
N TYR A 21 -21.33 1.29 0.20
CA TYR A 21 -21.36 0.37 1.35
C TYR A 21 -22.76 0.10 1.88
N GLU A 22 -23.73 1.02 1.68
CA GLU A 22 -25.09 0.87 2.19
C GLU A 22 -25.97 -0.01 1.31
N LYS A 23 -25.78 0.03 -0.01
CA LYS A 23 -26.77 -0.51 -0.97
C LYS A 23 -26.68 -2.01 -1.22
N SER A 24 -25.59 -2.74 -0.91
CA SER A 24 -25.50 -4.14 -1.29
C SER A 24 -24.58 -4.96 -0.39
N LYS A 25 -25.13 -5.98 0.28
CA LYS A 25 -24.34 -7.01 0.99
C LYS A 25 -23.41 -7.75 0.01
N PHE A 26 -23.87 -7.95 -1.23
CA PHE A 26 -23.12 -8.57 -2.30
C PHE A 26 -21.89 -7.73 -2.71
N GLY A 27 -22.03 -6.41 -2.80
CA GLY A 27 -20.91 -5.50 -3.11
C GLY A 27 -19.80 -5.55 -2.06
N LYS A 28 -20.17 -5.65 -0.77
CA LYS A 28 -19.19 -5.82 0.33
C LYS A 28 -18.46 -7.16 0.21
N PHE A 29 -19.21 -8.25 0.02
CA PHE A 29 -18.63 -9.58 -0.17
C PHE A 29 -17.66 -9.60 -1.35
N TRP A 30 -18.07 -9.06 -2.50
CA TRP A 30 -17.24 -9.00 -3.70
C TRP A 30 -15.95 -8.22 -3.50
N MET A 31 -16.02 -7.08 -2.78
CA MET A 31 -14.84 -6.26 -2.49
C MET A 31 -13.85 -6.98 -1.57
N TYR A 32 -14.33 -7.67 -0.51
CA TYR A 32 -13.46 -8.49 0.34
C TYR A 32 -12.87 -9.67 -0.43
N PHE A 33 -13.67 -10.35 -1.22
CA PHE A 33 -13.23 -11.45 -2.07
C PHE A 33 -12.11 -11.01 -3.01
N MET A 34 -12.31 -9.91 -3.73
CA MET A 34 -11.28 -9.35 -4.62
C MET A 34 -10.01 -8.94 -3.87
N SER A 35 -10.13 -8.35 -2.69
CA SER A 35 -8.97 -7.98 -1.87
C SER A 35 -8.15 -9.21 -1.46
N VAL A 36 -8.81 -10.27 -0.99
CA VAL A 36 -8.14 -11.53 -0.60
C VAL A 36 -7.55 -12.23 -1.83
N PHE A 37 -8.29 -12.25 -2.94
CA PHE A 37 -7.82 -12.83 -4.20
C PHE A 37 -6.54 -12.16 -4.70
N TRP A 38 -6.50 -10.81 -4.73
CA TRP A 38 -5.31 -10.06 -5.13
C TRP A 38 -4.14 -10.27 -4.18
N ALA A 39 -4.38 -10.30 -2.87
CA ALA A 39 -3.33 -10.59 -1.90
C ALA A 39 -2.75 -12.00 -2.10
N GLY A 40 -3.59 -13.01 -2.27
CA GLY A 40 -3.17 -14.38 -2.56
C GLY A 40 -2.40 -14.50 -3.87
N TYR A 41 -2.87 -13.84 -4.93
CA TYR A 41 -2.21 -13.79 -6.22
C TYR A 41 -0.79 -13.17 -6.12
N LEU A 42 -0.64 -12.07 -5.39
CA LEU A 42 0.66 -11.42 -5.21
C LEU A 42 1.62 -12.28 -4.38
N ILE A 43 1.13 -12.96 -3.34
CA ILE A 43 1.94 -13.92 -2.57
C ILE A 43 2.41 -15.07 -3.47
N PHE A 44 1.50 -15.66 -4.24
CA PHE A 44 1.82 -16.73 -5.17
C PHE A 44 2.84 -16.28 -6.22
N PHE A 45 2.64 -15.10 -6.80
CA PHE A 45 3.59 -14.54 -7.78
C PHE A 45 4.95 -14.27 -7.17
N GLY A 46 5.03 -13.69 -5.97
CA GLY A 46 6.28 -13.44 -5.27
C GLY A 46 7.06 -14.71 -4.93
N THR A 47 6.37 -15.78 -4.49
CA THR A 47 7.00 -17.08 -4.20
C THR A 47 7.47 -17.77 -5.48
N THR A 48 6.64 -17.81 -6.51
CA THR A 48 6.95 -18.44 -7.80
C THR A 48 8.13 -17.73 -8.46
N PHE A 49 8.13 -16.39 -8.43
CA PHE A 49 9.22 -15.60 -8.99
C PHE A 49 10.56 -15.88 -8.28
N ALA A 50 10.56 -16.01 -6.95
CA ALA A 50 11.75 -16.34 -6.17
C ALA A 50 12.31 -17.73 -6.51
N CYS A 51 11.46 -18.68 -6.94
CA CYS A 51 11.82 -20.06 -7.26
C CYS A 51 12.07 -20.32 -8.75
N ALA A 52 11.67 -19.38 -9.64
CA ALA A 52 11.67 -19.60 -11.09
C ALA A 52 13.07 -19.49 -11.75
N PHE A 53 14.07 -18.98 -11.04
CA PHE A 53 15.41 -18.75 -11.59
C PHE A 53 16.37 -19.90 -11.25
N ASP A 54 16.82 -20.61 -12.27
CA ASP A 54 17.80 -21.70 -12.16
C ASP A 54 19.20 -21.18 -11.75
N GLY A 55 19.52 -19.91 -12.07
CA GLY A 55 20.75 -19.21 -11.67
C GLY A 55 20.84 -18.88 -10.18
N GLY A 56 19.80 -19.21 -9.43
CA GLY A 56 19.74 -19.06 -7.99
C GLY A 56 19.24 -17.71 -7.49
N ALA A 57 19.31 -17.55 -6.19
CA ALA A 57 18.73 -16.38 -5.49
C ALA A 57 19.34 -15.03 -5.89
N LYS A 58 20.62 -14.98 -6.34
CA LYS A 58 21.26 -13.74 -6.82
C LYS A 58 20.60 -13.22 -8.08
N GLU A 59 20.37 -14.10 -9.04
CA GLU A 59 19.74 -13.73 -10.31
C GLU A 59 18.31 -13.25 -10.10
N ALA A 60 17.50 -13.99 -9.33
CA ALA A 60 16.16 -13.58 -8.94
C ALA A 60 16.14 -12.18 -8.27
N TYR A 61 17.10 -11.92 -7.38
CA TYR A 61 17.24 -10.62 -6.71
C TYR A 61 17.55 -9.50 -7.68
N HIS A 62 18.50 -9.69 -8.60
CA HIS A 62 18.86 -8.67 -9.60
C HIS A 62 17.70 -8.38 -10.56
N VAL A 63 17.04 -9.41 -11.06
CA VAL A 63 15.91 -9.25 -11.98
C VAL A 63 14.74 -8.54 -11.29
N MET A 64 14.42 -8.91 -10.05
CA MET A 64 13.34 -8.25 -9.29
C MET A 64 13.65 -6.77 -9.05
N ASN A 65 14.87 -6.43 -8.67
CA ASN A 65 15.27 -5.04 -8.44
C ASN A 65 15.30 -4.22 -9.76
N SER A 66 15.73 -4.83 -10.86
CA SER A 66 15.66 -4.18 -12.18
C SER A 66 14.22 -3.95 -12.63
N GLY A 67 13.30 -4.86 -12.27
CA GLY A 67 11.88 -4.73 -12.54
C GLY A 67 11.15 -3.74 -11.62
N LEU A 68 11.77 -3.28 -10.54
CA LEU A 68 11.15 -2.40 -9.55
C LEU A 68 10.63 -1.10 -10.16
N ILE A 69 11.34 -0.52 -11.13
CA ILE A 69 10.92 0.69 -11.81
C ILE A 69 9.61 0.50 -12.58
N PHE A 70 9.42 -0.68 -13.20
CA PHE A 70 8.18 -1.02 -13.89
C PHE A 70 7.03 -1.24 -12.90
N ILE A 71 7.30 -1.86 -11.74
CA ILE A 71 6.32 -2.07 -10.69
C ILE A 71 5.86 -0.72 -10.13
N LEU A 72 6.79 0.22 -9.89
CA LEU A 72 6.46 1.57 -9.43
C LEU A 72 5.67 2.36 -10.49
N ALA A 73 6.03 2.24 -11.77
CA ALA A 73 5.28 2.86 -12.86
C ALA A 73 3.86 2.28 -12.98
N LEU A 74 3.72 0.97 -12.84
CA LEU A 74 2.43 0.29 -12.82
C LEU A 74 1.58 0.71 -11.61
N ASP A 75 2.19 0.79 -10.42
CA ASP A 75 1.53 1.30 -9.20
C ASP A 75 1.00 2.71 -9.42
N PHE A 76 1.82 3.58 -10.01
CA PHE A 76 1.42 4.94 -10.36
C PHE A 76 0.23 4.96 -11.33
N LEU A 77 0.29 4.18 -12.42
CA LEU A 77 -0.80 4.07 -13.39
C LEU A 77 -2.10 3.53 -12.80
N LEU A 78 -2.00 2.51 -11.93
CA LEU A 78 -3.17 1.94 -11.27
C LEU A 78 -3.84 2.92 -10.30
N ARG A 79 -3.10 3.86 -9.75
CA ARG A 79 -3.65 4.89 -8.85
C ARG A 79 -4.40 5.98 -9.59
N LEU A 80 -4.04 6.30 -10.84
CA LEU A 80 -4.66 7.37 -11.64
C LEU A 80 -6.20 7.36 -11.60
N PRO A 81 -6.89 6.22 -11.86
CA PRO A 81 -8.36 6.18 -11.86
C PRO A 81 -8.99 6.25 -10.45
N PHE A 82 -8.22 5.97 -9.40
CA PHE A 82 -8.73 5.97 -8.01
C PHE A 82 -8.49 7.27 -7.26
N LEU A 83 -7.95 8.27 -7.95
CA LEU A 83 -7.69 9.58 -7.37
C LEU A 83 -8.95 10.30 -6.98
N LYS A 84 -9.08 10.45 -5.70
CA LYS A 84 -9.89 11.50 -5.13
C LYS A 84 -9.02 12.75 -5.04
N THR A 85 -9.45 13.83 -5.68
CA THR A 85 -8.75 15.10 -5.57
C THR A 85 -8.55 15.45 -4.09
N PRO A 86 -7.32 15.74 -3.63
CA PRO A 86 -7.04 16.04 -2.22
C PRO A 86 -7.93 17.14 -1.65
N THR A 87 -8.37 18.07 -2.51
CA THR A 87 -9.29 19.14 -2.19
C THR A 87 -10.65 18.65 -1.67
N GLN A 88 -11.16 17.53 -2.13
CA GLN A 88 -12.44 16.98 -1.66
C GLN A 88 -12.35 16.39 -0.26
N GLU A 89 -11.20 15.79 0.09
CA GLU A 89 -10.97 15.24 1.43
C GLU A 89 -10.65 16.34 2.46
N VAL A 90 -10.01 17.42 2.04
CA VAL A 90 -9.58 18.51 2.93
C VAL A 90 -10.68 19.52 3.22
N LYS A 91 -11.58 19.80 2.26
CA LYS A 91 -12.66 20.79 2.40
C LYS A 91 -13.43 20.72 3.72
N PRO A 92 -13.94 19.57 4.19
CA PRO A 92 -14.70 19.51 5.43
C PRO A 92 -13.87 19.83 6.68
N TYR A 93 -12.55 19.66 6.62
CA TYR A 93 -11.65 19.92 7.75
C TYR A 93 -11.14 21.36 7.81
N LEU A 94 -11.20 22.10 6.70
CA LEU A 94 -10.80 23.52 6.63
C LEU A 94 -11.72 24.44 7.46
N LEU A 95 -12.95 24.00 7.72
CA LEU A 95 -13.92 24.73 8.54
C LEU A 95 -13.71 24.51 10.04
N LEU A 96 -12.84 23.57 10.44
CA LEU A 96 -12.55 23.31 11.83
C LEU A 96 -11.41 24.22 12.33
N PRO A 97 -11.43 24.65 13.60
CA PRO A 97 -10.39 25.49 14.20
C PRO A 97 -9.12 24.67 14.50
N ILE A 98 -8.57 24.02 13.47
CA ILE A 98 -7.39 23.15 13.57
C ILE A 98 -6.23 23.82 12.83
N LYS A 99 -5.03 23.79 13.42
CA LYS A 99 -3.82 24.27 12.75
C LYS A 99 -3.57 23.47 11.48
N ARG A 100 -3.40 24.14 10.34
CA ARG A 100 -3.21 23.54 9.00
C ARG A 100 -2.06 22.53 8.97
N SER A 101 -0.96 22.80 9.69
CA SER A 101 0.18 21.88 9.79
C SER A 101 -0.23 20.51 10.34
N ARG A 102 -0.99 20.47 11.43
CA ARG A 102 -1.46 19.19 12.02
C ARG A 102 -2.43 18.42 11.11
N LEU A 103 -3.19 19.14 10.30
CA LEU A 103 -4.08 18.54 9.32
C LEU A 103 -3.27 17.88 8.19
N ILE A 104 -2.25 18.56 7.70
CA ILE A 104 -1.34 18.05 6.68
C ILE A 104 -0.61 16.80 7.20
N ASP A 105 -0.04 16.83 8.40
CA ASP A 105 0.64 15.69 9.01
C ASP A 105 -0.28 14.47 9.13
N PHE A 106 -1.55 14.71 9.51
CA PHE A 106 -2.55 13.64 9.59
C PHE A 106 -2.86 13.03 8.21
N LEU A 107 -3.02 13.86 7.19
CA LEU A 107 -3.32 13.41 5.83
C LEU A 107 -2.14 12.63 5.23
N LEU A 108 -0.92 13.09 5.46
CA LEU A 108 0.32 12.40 5.04
C LEU A 108 0.42 11.02 5.69
N LEU A 109 0.25 10.94 7.01
CA LEU A 109 0.26 9.65 7.73
C LEU A 109 -0.85 8.71 7.24
N ARG A 110 -2.05 9.23 7.02
CA ARG A 110 -3.17 8.43 6.51
C ARG A 110 -2.90 7.93 5.10
N SER A 111 -2.33 8.76 4.23
CA SER A 111 -1.97 8.38 2.87
C SER A 111 -0.87 7.31 2.86
N GLY A 112 0.16 7.46 3.68
CA GLY A 112 1.25 6.48 3.80
C GLY A 112 0.78 5.09 4.26
N LEU A 113 -0.20 5.04 5.17
CA LEU A 113 -0.78 3.79 5.69
C LEU A 113 -1.98 3.28 4.87
N ASN A 114 -2.16 3.76 3.65
CA ASN A 114 -3.24 3.31 2.79
C ASN A 114 -3.09 1.82 2.43
N SER A 115 -4.21 1.11 2.33
CA SER A 115 -4.25 -0.32 1.95
C SER A 115 -3.55 -0.61 0.64
N PHE A 116 -3.56 0.32 -0.31
CA PHE A 116 -2.82 0.21 -1.58
C PHE A 116 -1.30 0.11 -1.38
N ASN A 117 -0.73 0.87 -0.44
CA ASN A 117 0.69 0.81 -0.14
C ASN A 117 1.09 -0.52 0.50
N LEU A 118 0.18 -1.12 1.27
CA LEU A 118 0.39 -2.42 1.92
C LEU A 118 0.22 -3.59 0.94
N LEU A 119 -0.55 -3.41 -0.14
CA LEU A 119 -0.81 -4.47 -1.10
C LEU A 119 0.48 -5.01 -1.72
N TRP A 120 1.40 -4.14 -2.09
CA TRP A 120 2.67 -4.53 -2.69
C TRP A 120 3.59 -5.31 -1.74
N LEU A 121 3.44 -5.13 -0.43
CA LEU A 121 4.19 -5.91 0.55
C LEU A 121 3.85 -7.41 0.47
N PHE A 122 2.64 -7.78 0.06
CA PHE A 122 2.28 -9.19 -0.16
C PHE A 122 3.08 -9.85 -1.29
N LEU A 123 3.61 -9.07 -2.23
CA LEU A 123 4.54 -9.54 -3.25
C LEU A 123 5.96 -9.63 -2.72
N PHE A 124 6.45 -8.56 -2.10
CA PHE A 124 7.87 -8.42 -1.76
C PHE A 124 8.27 -9.17 -0.49
N VAL A 125 7.37 -9.35 0.48
CA VAL A 125 7.68 -10.08 1.72
C VAL A 125 7.99 -11.55 1.45
N PRO A 126 7.15 -12.36 0.76
CA PRO A 126 7.47 -13.75 0.48
C PRO A 126 8.70 -13.88 -0.42
N PHE A 127 8.86 -13.00 -1.41
CA PHE A 127 10.06 -12.93 -2.23
C PHE A 127 11.32 -12.70 -1.38
N ALA A 128 11.29 -11.72 -0.48
CA ALA A 128 12.42 -11.39 0.39
C ALA A 128 12.76 -12.54 1.34
N ILE A 129 11.76 -13.24 1.89
CA ILE A 129 11.97 -14.38 2.77
C ILE A 129 12.72 -15.51 2.04
N ILE A 130 12.38 -15.80 0.79
CA ILE A 130 12.99 -16.89 0.03
C ILE A 130 14.37 -16.49 -0.50
N THR A 131 14.51 -15.27 -1.00
CA THR A 131 15.69 -14.83 -1.75
C THR A 131 16.69 -14.10 -0.87
N VAL A 132 16.28 -13.05 -0.15
CA VAL A 132 17.17 -12.16 0.61
C VAL A 132 17.72 -12.86 1.86
N THR A 133 16.95 -13.77 2.48
CA THR A 133 17.43 -14.54 3.65
C THR A 133 18.69 -15.34 3.34
N LYS A 134 18.84 -15.84 2.11
CA LYS A 134 20.00 -16.64 1.69
C LYS A 134 21.31 -15.86 1.71
N PHE A 135 21.29 -14.52 1.62
CA PHE A 135 22.49 -13.68 1.55
C PHE A 135 22.68 -12.80 2.78
N TYR A 136 21.60 -12.22 3.29
CA TYR A 136 21.65 -11.18 4.31
C TYR A 136 20.95 -11.58 5.61
N GLY A 137 20.42 -12.80 5.69
CA GLY A 137 19.66 -13.24 6.86
C GLY A 137 18.38 -12.44 7.11
N ILE A 138 17.84 -12.60 8.31
CA ILE A 138 16.55 -11.98 8.72
C ILE A 138 16.65 -10.44 8.75
N GLY A 139 17.81 -9.90 9.18
CA GLY A 139 18.03 -8.44 9.20
C GLY A 139 17.94 -7.83 7.80
N GLY A 140 18.50 -8.52 6.79
CA GLY A 140 18.42 -8.11 5.38
C GLY A 140 16.99 -8.10 4.85
N VAL A 141 16.16 -9.08 5.23
CA VAL A 141 14.74 -9.12 4.85
C VAL A 141 13.99 -7.91 5.39
N LEU A 142 14.17 -7.58 6.68
CA LEU A 142 13.52 -6.41 7.29
C LEU A 142 13.93 -5.12 6.60
N THR A 143 15.23 -4.92 6.39
CA THR A 143 15.75 -3.72 5.72
C THR A 143 15.23 -3.61 4.29
N TYR A 144 15.18 -4.71 3.55
CA TYR A 144 14.64 -4.75 2.20
C TYR A 144 13.14 -4.40 2.17
N CYS A 145 12.34 -5.01 3.02
CA CYS A 145 10.90 -4.72 3.09
C CYS A 145 10.60 -3.28 3.48
N ILE A 146 11.37 -2.71 4.43
CA ILE A 146 11.25 -1.29 4.82
C ILE A 146 11.64 -0.40 3.65
N GLY A 147 12.74 -0.72 2.95
CA GLY A 147 13.19 0.04 1.78
C GLY A 147 12.14 0.07 0.67
N ILE A 148 11.57 -1.08 0.32
CA ILE A 148 10.49 -1.18 -0.66
C ILE A 148 9.26 -0.39 -0.21
N TRP A 149 8.85 -0.53 1.06
CA TRP A 149 7.71 0.22 1.57
C TRP A 149 7.93 1.72 1.50
N LEU A 150 9.13 2.21 1.84
CA LEU A 150 9.48 3.63 1.71
C LEU A 150 9.44 4.11 0.25
N LEU A 151 9.91 3.29 -0.71
CA LEU A 151 9.84 3.63 -2.13
C LEU A 151 8.39 3.74 -2.61
N ILE A 152 7.51 2.82 -2.19
CA ILE A 152 6.08 2.86 -2.53
C ILE A 152 5.40 4.08 -1.92
N VAL A 153 5.71 4.40 -0.66
CA VAL A 153 5.19 5.59 0.01
C VAL A 153 5.70 6.86 -0.67
N PHE A 154 6.97 6.90 -1.06
CA PHE A 154 7.55 8.01 -1.81
C PHE A 154 6.84 8.18 -3.17
N ASN A 155 6.64 7.09 -3.91
CA ASN A 155 5.89 7.09 -5.16
C ASN A 155 4.45 7.62 -4.97
N ASN A 156 3.82 7.29 -3.84
CA ASN A 156 2.50 7.79 -3.48
C ASN A 156 2.49 9.31 -3.17
N TYR A 157 3.58 9.85 -2.63
CA TYR A 157 3.69 11.30 -2.34
C TYR A 157 4.07 12.14 -3.56
N TRP A 158 4.70 11.53 -4.55
CA TRP A 158 5.00 12.19 -5.82
C TRP A 158 3.73 12.60 -6.59
N TYR A 159 2.66 12.04 -6.20
CA TYR A 159 1.35 12.19 -6.78
C TYR A 159 0.51 13.24 -6.02
#